data_5c6341579baccccf8afcebe87f10e06e
#
_entry.id   5c6341579baccccf8afcebe87f10e06e
#
_cell.length_a   1.000
_cell.length_b   1.000
_cell.length_c   1.000
_cell.angle_alpha   90.00
_cell.angle_beta   90.00
_cell.angle_gamma   90.00
#
_symmetry.space_group_name_H-M   'P 1'
#
loop_
_entity.id
_entity.type
_entity.pdbx_description
1 polymer ?
#
loop_
_entity_poly.entity_id
_entity_poly.type
_entity_poly.pdbx_seq_one_letter_code
_entity_poly.pdbx_strand_id
1 'polypeptide(L)'
;MASVALRNPNSKRLLPFSTQIYSRCGGSSISSSPSISHSIGGGDDLSPSTFGASLLRSMATFTRNKPHVNVGTIGHVDHGKTTLTAAITKVLAEEGKAKAIAFDEIDKAPEEKKRGITIATAHVEYETAKRHYAHVDCPGHADYVKNMITGAAQMDGGILVVSGPDGPMPQTKEHILLARQVGVPSLVCFLNKVDVVDDPELLELVEMELRELLSFYKFPGDDIPIIRGSALCALQGTNDEIGRQAILKLMDAVDEYIPDPVRVLDKPFLMPIEDVFSIQGRGTVATGRIEQGVIKVGEEVEILGLKDGPPMKSTVTGVEMFKKILDNGQAGDNVGLLLRGLKREDIQRGMVIAKPGSCKTYKKFEAEIYVLTKDEGGRHTAFLSNYRPQFYLRTADITGRVELPEEVKMVMPGDNVTAVFELIMPVPLEIGQRFALREGGRTVGAGVVSKVMT
;
A
#
# COMPACT_ATOMS: atom_id res chain seq x y z
N MET A 1 -49.17 27.56 -33.40
CA MET A 1 -50.36 27.51 -32.54
C MET A 1 -49.99 26.91 -31.22
N ALA A 2 -50.14 27.72 -30.17
CA ALA A 2 -50.33 27.46 -28.75
C ALA A 2 -49.27 26.60 -28.04
N SER A 3 -48.29 27.13 -27.35
CA SER A 3 -48.22 27.80 -26.04
C SER A 3 -49.17 27.26 -24.98
N VAL A 4 -48.57 26.59 -23.93
CA VAL A 4 -48.96 26.81 -22.54
C VAL A 4 -47.75 26.53 -21.65
N ALA A 5 -47.32 27.58 -21.01
CA ALA A 5 -46.47 27.59 -19.80
C ALA A 5 -47.38 27.45 -18.58
N LEU A 6 -46.85 26.99 -17.47
CA LEU A 6 -47.19 27.37 -16.08
C LEU A 6 -46.39 26.46 -15.12
N ARG A 7 -45.45 27.10 -14.46
CA ARG A 7 -45.36 27.70 -13.11
C ARG A 7 -44.87 26.76 -12.03
N ASN A 8 -43.67 27.06 -11.60
CA ASN A 8 -43.17 26.87 -10.22
C ASN A 8 -44.03 27.65 -9.23
N PRO A 9 -44.25 27.22 -7.99
CA PRO A 9 -43.57 27.92 -6.91
C PRO A 9 -43.29 27.07 -5.65
N ASN A 10 -42.25 27.33 -4.99
CA ASN A 10 -41.97 27.87 -3.64
C ASN A 10 -40.74 27.29 -3.02
N SER A 11 -39.78 28.02 -2.99
CA SER A 11 -38.95 28.76 -1.99
C SER A 11 -39.58 28.90 -0.61
N LYS A 12 -38.72 28.67 0.40
CA LYS A 12 -38.59 29.16 1.77
C LYS A 12 -38.25 27.99 2.69
N ARG A 13 -37.31 28.02 3.61
CA ARG A 13 -36.62 29.09 4.35
C ARG A 13 -35.40 28.51 5.02
N LEU A 14 -34.30 29.20 4.98
CA LEU A 14 -33.21 29.19 5.99
C LEU A 14 -33.76 29.78 7.31
N LEU A 15 -33.35 29.25 8.46
CA LEU A 15 -33.07 29.94 9.69
C LEU A 15 -32.34 29.04 10.69
N PRO A 16 -31.73 29.60 11.77
CA PRO A 16 -30.33 29.45 11.99
C PRO A 16 -29.95 28.78 13.33
N PHE A 17 -28.64 28.69 13.56
CA PHE A 17 -27.94 28.49 14.83
C PHE A 17 -28.71 28.86 16.09
N SER A 18 -28.61 28.01 17.13
CA SER A 18 -28.51 28.49 18.50
C SER A 18 -27.60 27.59 19.34
N THR A 19 -26.59 28.23 19.82
CA THR A 19 -25.65 27.92 20.87
C THR A 19 -26.33 28.00 22.27
N GLN A 20 -26.11 27.06 23.16
CA GLN A 20 -26.17 27.20 24.63
C GLN A 20 -25.44 25.98 25.21
N ILE A 21 -24.32 26.04 25.84
CA ILE A 21 -23.73 26.76 27.00
C ILE A 21 -24.50 26.54 28.33
N TYR A 22 -23.79 25.93 29.24
CA TYR A 22 -23.85 25.88 30.74
C TYR A 22 -25.05 25.20 31.45
N SER A 23 -24.74 24.32 32.39
CA SER A 23 -24.38 24.53 33.83
C SER A 23 -24.25 23.16 34.50
N ARG A 24 -23.19 22.85 35.20
CA ARG A 24 -22.87 23.06 36.60
C ARG A 24 -23.97 22.71 37.64
N CYS A 25 -23.63 21.80 38.52
CA CYS A 25 -23.82 21.67 39.97
C CYS A 25 -23.80 20.20 40.30
N GLY A 26 -23.02 19.67 41.19
CA GLY A 26 -22.72 19.98 42.56
C GLY A 26 -23.10 18.76 43.38
N GLY A 27 -22.27 18.02 44.01
CA GLY A 27 -21.74 18.30 45.28
C GLY A 27 -22.16 17.23 46.29
N SER A 28 -21.30 16.97 47.20
CA SER A 28 -21.42 16.33 48.53
C SER A 28 -21.26 14.80 48.56
N SER A 29 -20.24 14.29 49.16
CA SER A 29 -19.54 14.41 50.46
C SER A 29 -19.88 13.28 51.43
N ILE A 30 -18.82 12.76 52.08
CA ILE A 30 -18.73 12.19 53.43
C ILE A 30 -19.11 10.72 53.57
N SER A 31 -18.32 9.80 54.02
CA SER A 31 -17.53 9.56 55.25
C SER A 31 -17.24 8.06 55.24
N SER A 32 -16.36 7.43 55.85
CA SER A 32 -15.53 7.58 57.01
C SER A 32 -14.63 6.33 57.14
N SER A 33 -13.44 6.52 57.58
CA SER A 33 -12.52 5.50 58.09
C SER A 33 -13.05 4.84 59.36
N PRO A 34 -12.51 3.70 59.75
CA PRO A 34 -11.82 3.70 61.01
C PRO A 34 -10.42 3.09 60.99
N SER A 35 -9.57 3.76 61.71
CA SER A 35 -8.26 3.37 62.20
C SER A 35 -8.36 2.26 63.26
N ILE A 36 -7.43 1.31 63.24
CA ILE A 36 -6.98 0.60 64.44
C ILE A 36 -5.47 0.50 64.41
N SER A 37 -4.89 0.95 65.50
CA SER A 37 -3.49 1.08 65.85
C SER A 37 -2.93 -0.15 66.57
N HIS A 38 -1.55 -0.15 66.66
CA HIS A 38 -0.62 -0.86 67.56
C HIS A 38 -0.15 -2.22 67.05
N SER A 39 1.12 -2.56 67.10
CA SER A 39 2.27 -2.14 67.96
C SER A 39 3.60 -2.65 67.37
N ILE A 40 4.61 -1.82 67.43
CA ILE A 40 6.04 -1.94 67.80
C ILE A 40 6.69 -3.33 67.75
N GLY A 41 7.82 -3.40 67.03
CA GLY A 41 8.87 -4.40 67.24
C GLY A 41 9.94 -4.44 66.15
N GLY A 42 11.03 -3.72 66.41
CA GLY A 42 12.44 -4.13 66.18
C GLY A 42 13.02 -4.27 64.79
N GLY A 43 13.93 -3.36 64.44
CA GLY A 43 15.31 -3.68 64.09
C GLY A 43 15.62 -4.06 62.62
N ASP A 44 16.40 -3.19 62.03
CA ASP A 44 17.58 -3.43 61.20
C ASP A 44 17.44 -3.54 59.68
N ASP A 45 18.22 -2.66 59.11
CA ASP A 45 18.98 -2.68 57.85
C ASP A 45 18.30 -2.27 56.55
N LEU A 46 18.73 -1.09 56.18
CA LEU A 46 18.61 -0.40 54.92
C LEU A 46 19.30 -1.14 53.79
N SER A 47 18.56 -1.52 52.77
CA SER A 47 19.05 -1.55 51.40
C SER A 47 18.01 -0.92 50.48
N PRO A 48 18.39 -0.01 49.55
CA PRO A 48 17.43 0.60 48.63
C PRO A 48 17.06 -0.42 47.58
N SER A 49 15.93 -1.09 47.79
CA SER A 49 15.33 -2.00 46.80
C SER A 49 14.76 -1.23 45.64
N THR A 50 15.39 -1.40 44.52
CA THR A 50 14.81 -1.76 43.21
C THR A 50 13.27 -1.62 43.06
N PHE A 51 12.79 -0.38 42.97
CA PHE A 51 11.53 -0.08 42.32
C PHE A 51 11.79 0.72 41.04
N GLY A 52 12.11 0.02 39.95
CA GLY A 52 12.43 0.70 38.69
C GLY A 52 12.72 -0.22 37.50
N ALA A 53 12.42 -1.50 37.60
CA ALA A 53 12.71 -2.41 36.51
C ALA A 53 11.56 -3.39 36.29
N SER A 54 10.46 -2.94 35.70
CA SER A 54 9.51 -3.88 35.13
C SER A 54 8.42 -3.18 34.33
N LEU A 55 8.78 -2.64 33.17
CA LEU A 55 7.87 -2.39 32.05
C LEU A 55 8.67 -2.26 30.74
N LEU A 56 9.78 -2.98 30.63
CA LEU A 56 10.27 -3.38 29.32
C LEU A 56 9.36 -4.54 28.88
N ARG A 57 8.26 -4.24 28.20
CA ARG A 57 7.59 -5.22 27.36
C ARG A 57 8.68 -5.82 26.50
N SER A 58 8.96 -7.10 26.68
CA SER A 58 9.82 -7.89 25.80
C SER A 58 9.23 -7.78 24.38
N MET A 59 9.71 -6.82 23.62
CA MET A 59 9.44 -6.78 22.18
C MET A 59 10.25 -7.93 21.59
N ALA A 60 9.55 -8.87 20.94
CA ALA A 60 10.22 -10.00 20.32
C ALA A 60 11.19 -9.49 19.25
N THR A 61 12.42 -9.94 19.32
CA THR A 61 13.42 -9.69 18.27
C THR A 61 13.07 -10.58 17.08
N PHE A 62 12.91 -9.99 15.90
CA PHE A 62 12.64 -10.76 14.69
C PHE A 62 13.91 -11.47 14.20
N THR A 63 13.84 -12.78 14.05
CA THR A 63 14.92 -13.59 13.47
C THR A 63 14.51 -14.02 12.07
N ARG A 64 15.33 -13.67 11.06
CA ARG A 64 15.08 -14.04 9.66
C ARG A 64 15.43 -15.51 9.42
N ASN A 65 14.48 -16.40 9.62
CA ASN A 65 14.69 -17.85 9.43
C ASN A 65 14.22 -18.35 8.06
N LYS A 66 13.41 -17.54 7.34
CA LYS A 66 12.82 -17.89 6.04
C LYS A 66 13.03 -16.73 5.06
N PRO A 67 13.04 -16.99 3.73
CA PRO A 67 12.99 -15.94 2.73
C PRO A 67 11.77 -15.04 2.96
N HIS A 68 11.98 -13.72 2.84
CA HIS A 68 10.94 -12.73 2.98
C HIS A 68 10.43 -12.28 1.60
N VAL A 69 9.12 -12.38 1.38
CA VAL A 69 8.46 -12.06 0.11
C VAL A 69 7.29 -11.11 0.37
N ASN A 70 7.20 -10.05 -0.44
CA ASN A 70 6.09 -9.12 -0.40
C ASN A 70 5.05 -9.53 -1.43
N VAL A 71 3.85 -9.86 -0.99
CA VAL A 71 2.70 -10.14 -1.85
C VAL A 71 1.59 -9.14 -1.58
N GLY A 72 0.62 -9.05 -2.46
CA GLY A 72 -0.54 -8.23 -2.16
C GLY A 72 -1.73 -8.57 -3.01
N THR A 73 -2.92 -8.20 -2.53
CA THR A 73 -4.18 -8.36 -3.22
C THR A 73 -4.50 -7.18 -4.10
N ILE A 74 -4.82 -7.45 -5.36
CA ILE A 74 -5.30 -6.49 -6.37
C ILE A 74 -6.60 -7.00 -7.00
N GLY A 75 -7.39 -6.13 -7.61
CA GLY A 75 -8.64 -6.48 -8.28
C GLY A 75 -9.74 -5.45 -8.01
N HIS A 76 -10.90 -5.68 -8.60
CA HIS A 76 -12.03 -4.75 -8.55
C HIS A 76 -12.56 -4.50 -7.12
N VAL A 77 -13.27 -3.40 -6.91
CA VAL A 77 -14.03 -3.16 -5.68
C VAL A 77 -15.05 -4.29 -5.48
N ASP A 78 -15.32 -4.67 -4.24
CA ASP A 78 -16.27 -5.73 -3.85
C ASP A 78 -15.96 -7.15 -4.36
N HIS A 79 -14.81 -7.40 -5.01
CA HIS A 79 -14.37 -8.75 -5.36
C HIS A 79 -13.86 -9.58 -4.16
N GLY A 80 -13.76 -8.95 -2.97
CA GLY A 80 -13.45 -9.63 -1.71
C GLY A 80 -11.96 -9.72 -1.39
N LYS A 81 -11.13 -8.75 -1.80
CA LYS A 81 -9.69 -8.69 -1.49
C LYS A 81 -9.41 -8.70 0.01
N THR A 82 -9.99 -7.77 0.75
CA THR A 82 -9.83 -7.65 2.21
C THR A 82 -10.41 -8.87 2.94
N THR A 83 -11.52 -9.42 2.42
CA THR A 83 -12.09 -10.68 2.92
C THR A 83 -11.13 -11.84 2.74
N LEU A 84 -10.46 -11.92 1.57
CA LEU A 84 -9.45 -12.94 1.30
C LEU A 84 -8.23 -12.77 2.21
N THR A 85 -7.75 -11.54 2.39
CA THR A 85 -6.64 -11.24 3.31
C THR A 85 -6.96 -11.68 4.73
N ALA A 86 -8.17 -11.41 5.23
CA ALA A 86 -8.63 -11.88 6.54
C ALA A 86 -8.72 -13.43 6.60
N ALA A 87 -9.21 -14.06 5.52
CA ALA A 87 -9.32 -15.52 5.42
C ALA A 87 -7.94 -16.19 5.46
N ILE A 88 -6.96 -15.67 4.72
CA ILE A 88 -5.58 -16.19 4.73
C ILE A 88 -5.01 -16.12 6.15
N THR A 89 -5.12 -14.97 6.83
CA THR A 89 -4.58 -14.83 8.19
C THR A 89 -5.28 -15.76 9.17
N LYS A 90 -6.59 -15.98 9.05
CA LYS A 90 -7.34 -16.91 9.90
C LYS A 90 -6.91 -18.35 9.70
N VAL A 91 -6.92 -18.84 8.45
CA VAL A 91 -6.56 -20.22 8.12
C VAL A 91 -5.13 -20.54 8.55
N LEU A 92 -4.18 -19.63 8.28
CA LEU A 92 -2.79 -19.82 8.72
C LEU A 92 -2.60 -19.67 10.22
N ALA A 93 -3.45 -18.90 10.92
CA ALA A 93 -3.42 -18.83 12.38
C ALA A 93 -3.86 -20.15 13.04
N GLU A 94 -4.80 -20.90 12.45
CA GLU A 94 -5.19 -22.23 12.90
C GLU A 94 -4.02 -23.22 12.83
N GLU A 95 -3.06 -22.98 11.93
CA GLU A 95 -1.81 -23.74 11.80
C GLU A 95 -0.65 -23.17 12.64
N GLY A 96 -0.88 -22.10 13.40
CA GLY A 96 0.15 -21.43 14.19
C GLY A 96 1.16 -20.60 13.38
N LYS A 97 0.84 -20.29 12.10
CA LYS A 97 1.71 -19.62 11.15
C LYS A 97 1.37 -18.14 10.92
N ALA A 98 0.34 -17.63 11.56
CA ALA A 98 -0.09 -16.25 11.50
C ALA A 98 -0.78 -15.84 12.81
N LYS A 99 -1.04 -14.52 12.92
CA LYS A 99 -2.02 -13.99 13.86
C LYS A 99 -3.30 -13.71 13.07
N ALA A 100 -4.42 -14.32 13.45
CA ALA A 100 -5.70 -14.03 12.83
C ALA A 100 -6.02 -12.54 13.00
N ILE A 101 -6.35 -11.89 11.88
CA ILE A 101 -6.71 -10.46 11.84
C ILE A 101 -8.12 -10.38 11.28
N ALA A 102 -9.02 -9.76 12.04
CA ALA A 102 -10.40 -9.59 11.60
C ALA A 102 -10.49 -8.52 10.48
N PHE A 103 -11.52 -8.62 9.65
CA PHE A 103 -11.79 -7.66 8.59
C PHE A 103 -11.74 -6.20 9.08
N ASP A 104 -12.40 -5.90 10.21
CA ASP A 104 -12.44 -4.56 10.83
C ASP A 104 -11.09 -4.10 11.42
N GLU A 105 -10.14 -5.01 11.55
CA GLU A 105 -8.78 -4.69 11.97
C GLU A 105 -7.85 -4.44 10.78
N ILE A 106 -8.24 -4.84 9.57
CA ILE A 106 -7.56 -4.51 8.31
C ILE A 106 -8.04 -3.13 7.87
N ASP A 107 -9.33 -2.93 7.63
CA ASP A 107 -9.97 -1.65 7.32
C ASP A 107 -10.29 -0.89 8.61
N LYS A 108 -9.32 -0.11 9.10
CA LYS A 108 -9.38 0.52 10.44
C LYS A 108 -9.99 1.90 10.42
N ALA A 109 -9.83 2.65 9.33
CA ALA A 109 -10.25 4.03 9.26
C ALA A 109 -11.77 4.16 9.40
N PRO A 110 -12.28 5.16 10.15
CA PRO A 110 -13.72 5.35 10.29
C PRO A 110 -14.44 5.50 8.95
N GLU A 111 -13.76 6.05 7.94
CA GLU A 111 -14.29 6.24 6.59
C GLU A 111 -14.36 4.93 5.81
N GLU A 112 -13.37 4.05 5.95
CA GLU A 112 -13.37 2.69 5.40
C GLU A 112 -14.55 1.88 5.94
N LYS A 113 -14.74 1.88 7.26
CA LYS A 113 -15.85 1.20 7.93
C LYS A 113 -17.23 1.74 7.53
N LYS A 114 -17.32 3.07 7.34
CA LYS A 114 -18.57 3.72 6.94
C LYS A 114 -18.95 3.41 5.49
N ARG A 115 -17.96 3.34 4.59
CA ARG A 115 -18.17 3.10 3.17
C ARG A 115 -18.13 1.61 2.80
N GLY A 116 -17.57 0.76 3.64
CA GLY A 116 -17.35 -0.66 3.37
C GLY A 116 -16.31 -0.92 2.29
N ILE A 117 -15.37 0.01 2.06
CA ILE A 117 -14.33 -0.09 1.04
C ILE A 117 -12.96 0.26 1.63
N THR A 118 -11.92 -0.44 1.19
CA THR A 118 -10.53 -0.13 1.53
C THR A 118 -10.09 1.16 0.86
N ILE A 119 -9.52 2.08 1.62
CA ILE A 119 -9.01 3.38 1.15
C ILE A 119 -7.49 3.40 1.19
N ALA A 120 -6.89 3.07 2.34
CA ALA A 120 -5.46 3.00 2.53
C ALA A 120 -4.95 1.57 2.32
N THR A 121 -3.68 1.42 1.97
CA THR A 121 -3.02 0.11 1.96
C THR A 121 -2.90 -0.40 3.40
N ALA A 122 -3.27 -1.66 3.61
CA ALA A 122 -3.06 -2.32 4.89
C ALA A 122 -1.97 -3.39 4.77
N HIS A 123 -1.14 -3.49 5.80
CA HIS A 123 -0.04 -4.46 5.83
C HIS A 123 -0.32 -5.50 6.92
N VAL A 124 -0.28 -6.76 6.53
CA VAL A 124 -0.39 -7.91 7.45
C VAL A 124 0.79 -8.86 7.23
N GLU A 125 1.14 -9.64 8.27
CA GLU A 125 2.19 -10.65 8.17
C GLU A 125 1.65 -12.04 8.42
N TYR A 126 2.20 -13.01 7.70
CA TYR A 126 1.99 -14.42 7.91
C TYR A 126 3.14 -15.24 7.35
N GLU A 127 3.18 -16.52 7.64
CA GLU A 127 4.19 -17.41 7.09
C GLU A 127 3.59 -18.73 6.61
N THR A 128 4.28 -19.34 5.66
CA THR A 128 4.06 -20.74 5.25
C THR A 128 5.18 -21.61 5.80
N ALA A 129 5.22 -22.86 5.41
CA ALA A 129 6.36 -23.71 5.73
C ALA A 129 7.65 -23.21 5.06
N LYS A 130 7.53 -22.60 3.86
CA LYS A 130 8.67 -22.22 3.02
C LYS A 130 9.11 -20.76 3.22
N ARG A 131 8.16 -19.83 3.44
CA ARG A 131 8.40 -18.37 3.33
C ARG A 131 7.72 -17.57 4.43
N HIS A 132 8.25 -16.37 4.68
CA HIS A 132 7.62 -15.32 5.48
C HIS A 132 7.09 -14.24 4.54
N TYR A 133 5.83 -13.86 4.72
CA TYR A 133 5.13 -12.91 3.84
C TYR A 133 4.79 -11.61 4.55
N ALA A 134 5.10 -10.48 3.89
CA ALA A 134 4.40 -9.23 4.09
C ALA A 134 3.30 -9.11 3.03
N HIS A 135 2.06 -9.00 3.44
CA HIS A 135 0.92 -8.90 2.54
C HIS A 135 0.36 -7.48 2.57
N VAL A 136 0.24 -6.90 1.38
CA VAL A 136 -0.30 -5.55 1.16
C VAL A 136 -1.72 -5.68 0.62
N ASP A 137 -2.72 -5.33 1.41
CA ASP A 137 -4.10 -5.25 0.91
C ASP A 137 -4.31 -3.90 0.22
N CYS A 138 -4.60 -3.93 -1.08
CA CYS A 138 -4.74 -2.73 -1.90
C CYS A 138 -6.21 -2.34 -2.09
N PRO A 139 -6.51 -1.03 -2.10
CA PRO A 139 -7.85 -0.55 -2.42
C PRO A 139 -8.26 -0.97 -3.84
N GLY A 140 -9.55 -1.25 -4.03
CA GLY A 140 -10.12 -1.61 -5.34
C GLY A 140 -10.78 -0.45 -6.07
N HIS A 141 -11.14 0.62 -5.38
CA HIS A 141 -11.92 1.72 -5.94
C HIS A 141 -11.04 2.69 -6.76
N ALA A 142 -11.58 3.15 -7.89
CA ALA A 142 -10.87 4.04 -8.82
C ALA A 142 -10.34 5.34 -8.18
N ASP A 143 -11.02 5.89 -7.18
CA ASP A 143 -10.58 7.11 -6.49
C ASP A 143 -9.27 6.91 -5.70
N TYR A 144 -8.95 5.66 -5.33
CA TYR A 144 -7.79 5.31 -4.49
C TYR A 144 -6.67 4.61 -5.25
N VAL A 145 -6.68 4.70 -6.57
CA VAL A 145 -5.65 4.08 -7.44
C VAL A 145 -4.23 4.52 -7.07
N LYS A 146 -4.05 5.74 -6.54
CA LYS A 146 -2.75 6.19 -6.01
C LYS A 146 -2.19 5.23 -4.94
N ASN A 147 -3.04 4.83 -4.00
CA ASN A 147 -2.65 3.91 -2.94
C ASN A 147 -2.42 2.50 -3.49
N MET A 148 -3.23 2.08 -4.47
CA MET A 148 -3.02 0.81 -5.19
C MET A 148 -1.67 0.78 -5.89
N ILE A 149 -1.29 1.82 -6.64
CA ILE A 149 0.01 1.91 -7.32
C ILE A 149 1.16 1.81 -6.31
N THR A 150 1.06 2.56 -5.21
CA THR A 150 2.09 2.54 -4.15
C THR A 150 2.20 1.15 -3.50
N GLY A 151 1.08 0.50 -3.22
CA GLY A 151 1.07 -0.85 -2.68
C GLY A 151 1.63 -1.86 -3.68
N ALA A 152 1.20 -1.79 -4.95
CA ALA A 152 1.68 -2.69 -6.00
C ALA A 152 3.19 -2.54 -6.26
N ALA A 153 3.75 -1.34 -6.16
CA ALA A 153 5.19 -1.11 -6.32
C ALA A 153 6.05 -1.81 -5.23
N GLN A 154 5.44 -2.21 -4.13
CA GLN A 154 6.11 -2.94 -3.05
C GLN A 154 6.09 -4.45 -3.24
N MET A 155 5.28 -4.98 -4.16
CA MET A 155 5.05 -6.41 -4.31
C MET A 155 6.16 -7.10 -5.09
N ASP A 156 6.55 -8.26 -4.62
CA ASP A 156 7.38 -9.23 -5.35
C ASP A 156 6.52 -10.19 -6.18
N GLY A 157 5.22 -10.26 -5.87
CA GLY A 157 4.18 -10.97 -6.60
C GLY A 157 2.80 -10.51 -6.16
N GLY A 158 1.79 -10.67 -7.00
CA GLY A 158 0.42 -10.26 -6.72
C GLY A 158 -0.57 -11.41 -6.69
N ILE A 159 -1.63 -11.25 -5.91
CA ILE A 159 -2.82 -12.09 -5.91
C ILE A 159 -3.95 -11.30 -6.56
N LEU A 160 -4.32 -11.66 -7.77
CA LEU A 160 -5.43 -11.05 -8.48
C LEU A 160 -6.74 -11.70 -8.03
N VAL A 161 -7.60 -10.92 -7.40
CA VAL A 161 -8.89 -11.41 -6.88
C VAL A 161 -10.00 -11.00 -7.85
N VAL A 162 -10.70 -11.99 -8.37
CA VAL A 162 -11.84 -11.82 -9.29
C VAL A 162 -13.06 -12.53 -8.72
N SER A 163 -14.20 -11.88 -8.77
CA SER A 163 -15.48 -12.48 -8.38
C SER A 163 -15.96 -13.46 -9.45
N GLY A 164 -16.29 -14.69 -9.09
CA GLY A 164 -16.82 -15.71 -10.01
C GLY A 164 -18.11 -15.27 -10.70
N PRO A 165 -19.12 -14.75 -9.99
CA PRO A 165 -20.34 -14.24 -10.59
C PRO A 165 -20.15 -13.05 -11.55
N ASP A 166 -19.22 -12.13 -11.23
CA ASP A 166 -19.08 -10.85 -11.92
C ASP A 166 -18.02 -10.89 -13.05
N GLY A 167 -17.06 -11.80 -12.97
CA GLY A 167 -15.94 -11.88 -13.90
C GLY A 167 -14.97 -10.69 -13.82
N PRO A 168 -14.09 -10.51 -14.83
CA PRO A 168 -13.18 -9.39 -14.91
C PRO A 168 -13.91 -8.06 -15.15
N MET A 169 -13.81 -7.13 -14.22
CA MET A 169 -14.46 -5.83 -14.22
C MET A 169 -13.45 -4.71 -14.62
N PRO A 170 -13.90 -3.45 -14.88
CA PRO A 170 -12.99 -2.39 -15.36
C PRO A 170 -11.76 -2.15 -14.49
N GLN A 171 -11.90 -2.12 -13.15
CA GLN A 171 -10.72 -1.95 -12.28
C GLN A 171 -9.84 -3.21 -12.26
N THR A 172 -10.36 -4.41 -12.55
CA THR A 172 -9.51 -5.60 -12.73
C THR A 172 -8.52 -5.37 -13.87
N LYS A 173 -9.00 -4.86 -15.01
CA LYS A 173 -8.17 -4.52 -16.18
C LYS A 173 -7.14 -3.44 -15.84
N GLU A 174 -7.57 -2.36 -15.18
CA GLU A 174 -6.67 -1.29 -14.75
C GLU A 174 -5.60 -1.79 -13.76
N HIS A 175 -5.96 -2.64 -12.80
CA HIS A 175 -5.03 -3.16 -11.81
C HIS A 175 -3.99 -4.11 -12.42
N ILE A 176 -4.37 -4.96 -13.39
CA ILE A 176 -3.41 -5.80 -14.12
C ILE A 176 -2.41 -4.93 -14.90
N LEU A 177 -2.91 -3.92 -15.62
CA LEU A 177 -2.09 -2.97 -16.33
C LEU A 177 -1.10 -2.25 -15.40
N LEU A 178 -1.59 -1.71 -14.28
CA LEU A 178 -0.77 -1.01 -13.31
C LEU A 178 0.26 -1.93 -12.65
N ALA A 179 -0.10 -3.14 -12.26
CA ALA A 179 0.83 -4.13 -11.74
C ALA A 179 1.98 -4.39 -12.73
N ARG A 180 1.65 -4.52 -14.04
CA ARG A 180 2.66 -4.66 -15.09
C ARG A 180 3.57 -3.46 -15.20
N GLN A 181 3.03 -2.23 -15.12
CA GLN A 181 3.77 -0.98 -15.23
C GLN A 181 4.73 -0.74 -14.06
N VAL A 182 4.27 -0.99 -12.84
CA VAL A 182 5.14 -0.85 -11.65
C VAL A 182 6.15 -2.00 -11.52
N GLY A 183 6.01 -3.05 -12.34
CA GLY A 183 6.99 -4.12 -12.46
C GLY A 183 6.75 -5.31 -11.55
N VAL A 184 5.51 -5.56 -11.13
CA VAL A 184 5.15 -6.82 -10.45
C VAL A 184 5.48 -7.99 -11.40
N PRO A 185 6.38 -8.91 -11.01
CA PRO A 185 6.90 -9.90 -11.94
C PRO A 185 5.91 -11.05 -12.21
N SER A 186 5.12 -11.44 -11.22
CA SER A 186 4.24 -12.61 -11.27
C SER A 186 2.91 -12.34 -10.58
N LEU A 187 1.85 -12.94 -11.11
CA LEU A 187 0.50 -12.90 -10.53
C LEU A 187 0.00 -14.34 -10.32
N VAL A 188 -0.74 -14.54 -9.24
CA VAL A 188 -1.56 -15.73 -8.99
C VAL A 188 -3.01 -15.26 -8.92
N CYS A 189 -3.95 -16.00 -9.47
CA CYS A 189 -5.35 -15.59 -9.48
C CYS A 189 -6.18 -16.37 -8.46
N PHE A 190 -7.07 -15.67 -7.78
CA PHE A 190 -8.08 -16.26 -6.91
C PHE A 190 -9.48 -15.91 -7.41
N LEU A 191 -10.19 -16.90 -7.95
CA LEU A 191 -11.57 -16.78 -8.37
C LEU A 191 -12.46 -16.96 -7.16
N ASN A 192 -12.90 -15.83 -6.60
CA ASN A 192 -13.61 -15.73 -5.33
C ASN A 192 -15.12 -15.84 -5.50
N LYS A 193 -15.86 -16.05 -4.41
CA LYS A 193 -17.33 -16.14 -4.36
C LYS A 193 -17.89 -17.28 -5.19
N VAL A 194 -17.18 -18.40 -5.32
CA VAL A 194 -17.70 -19.57 -6.05
C VAL A 194 -18.87 -20.24 -5.33
N ASP A 195 -19.08 -19.92 -4.06
CA ASP A 195 -20.21 -20.38 -3.23
C ASP A 195 -21.59 -19.88 -3.71
N VAL A 196 -21.63 -18.83 -4.52
CA VAL A 196 -22.88 -18.25 -5.05
C VAL A 196 -23.08 -18.55 -6.55
N VAL A 197 -22.23 -19.39 -7.13
CA VAL A 197 -22.32 -19.78 -8.55
C VAL A 197 -22.77 -21.25 -8.62
N ASP A 198 -23.98 -21.44 -9.14
CA ASP A 198 -24.56 -22.78 -9.30
C ASP A 198 -24.09 -23.49 -10.58
N ASP A 199 -23.68 -22.68 -11.60
CA ASP A 199 -23.28 -23.18 -12.91
C ASP A 199 -21.74 -23.28 -13.03
N PRO A 200 -21.16 -24.51 -13.11
CA PRO A 200 -19.74 -24.67 -13.31
C PRO A 200 -19.21 -24.13 -14.62
N GLU A 201 -20.02 -24.11 -15.70
CA GLU A 201 -19.64 -23.63 -17.02
C GLU A 201 -19.35 -22.13 -16.99
N LEU A 202 -20.08 -21.36 -16.14
CA LEU A 202 -19.83 -19.95 -15.93
C LEU A 202 -18.42 -19.70 -15.37
N LEU A 203 -17.99 -20.50 -14.41
CA LEU A 203 -16.65 -20.39 -13.83
C LEU A 203 -15.55 -20.69 -14.85
N GLU A 204 -15.79 -21.62 -15.77
CA GLU A 204 -14.86 -21.94 -16.86
C GLU A 204 -14.75 -20.79 -17.86
N LEU A 205 -15.87 -20.17 -18.22
CA LEU A 205 -15.89 -18.98 -19.09
C LEU A 205 -15.13 -17.80 -18.47
N VAL A 206 -15.38 -17.53 -17.19
CA VAL A 206 -14.66 -16.47 -16.46
C VAL A 206 -13.16 -16.76 -16.38
N GLU A 207 -12.78 -18.01 -16.19
CA GLU A 207 -11.36 -18.40 -16.19
C GLU A 207 -10.71 -18.19 -17.55
N MET A 208 -11.40 -18.55 -18.65
CA MET A 208 -10.90 -18.31 -20.01
C MET A 208 -10.75 -16.81 -20.29
N GLU A 209 -11.75 -15.99 -19.97
CA GLU A 209 -11.68 -14.53 -20.12
C GLU A 209 -10.50 -13.94 -19.33
N LEU A 210 -10.29 -14.46 -18.12
CA LEU A 210 -9.20 -14.01 -17.27
C LEU A 210 -7.81 -14.36 -17.86
N ARG A 211 -7.64 -15.56 -18.44
CA ARG A 211 -6.41 -15.97 -19.12
C ARG A 211 -6.12 -15.12 -20.36
N GLU A 212 -7.13 -14.85 -21.18
CA GLU A 212 -7.03 -13.96 -22.33
C GLU A 212 -6.63 -12.54 -21.92
N LEU A 213 -7.27 -12.01 -20.86
CA LEU A 213 -6.97 -10.69 -20.33
C LEU A 213 -5.53 -10.58 -19.80
N LEU A 214 -5.06 -11.58 -19.07
CA LEU A 214 -3.68 -11.61 -18.56
C LEU A 214 -2.67 -11.67 -19.70
N SER A 215 -2.94 -12.47 -20.74
CA SER A 215 -2.10 -12.57 -21.94
C SER A 215 -2.08 -11.27 -22.72
N PHE A 216 -3.21 -10.57 -22.83
CA PHE A 216 -3.30 -9.24 -23.43
C PHE A 216 -2.36 -8.23 -22.76
N TYR A 217 -2.30 -8.23 -21.43
CA TYR A 217 -1.40 -7.37 -20.64
C TYR A 217 0.02 -7.95 -20.48
N LYS A 218 0.39 -8.96 -21.29
CA LYS A 218 1.75 -9.53 -21.34
C LYS A 218 2.18 -10.27 -20.06
N PHE A 219 1.24 -10.82 -19.33
CA PHE A 219 1.49 -11.88 -18.37
C PHE A 219 1.30 -13.25 -19.03
N PRO A 220 1.96 -14.33 -18.57
CA PRO A 220 1.80 -15.67 -19.16
C PRO A 220 0.45 -16.28 -18.73
N GLY A 221 -0.66 -15.81 -19.32
CA GLY A 221 -2.03 -16.14 -18.90
C GLY A 221 -2.34 -17.64 -18.83
N ASP A 222 -1.75 -18.44 -19.75
CA ASP A 222 -1.95 -19.88 -19.78
C ASP A 222 -1.29 -20.60 -18.59
N ASP A 223 -0.13 -20.10 -18.12
CA ASP A 223 0.67 -20.72 -17.06
C ASP A 223 0.29 -20.23 -15.66
N ILE A 224 -0.46 -19.12 -15.55
CA ILE A 224 -0.83 -18.53 -14.27
C ILE A 224 -1.77 -19.45 -13.50
N PRO A 225 -1.45 -19.80 -12.23
CA PRO A 225 -2.38 -20.56 -11.40
C PRO A 225 -3.66 -19.76 -11.11
N ILE A 226 -4.81 -20.38 -11.35
CA ILE A 226 -6.13 -19.84 -11.00
C ILE A 226 -6.77 -20.79 -10.01
N ILE A 227 -6.97 -20.32 -8.78
CA ILE A 227 -7.56 -21.08 -7.69
C ILE A 227 -9.00 -20.62 -7.49
N ARG A 228 -9.95 -21.58 -7.53
CA ARG A 228 -11.37 -21.34 -7.29
C ARG A 228 -11.68 -21.51 -5.82
N GLY A 229 -12.39 -20.57 -5.19
CA GLY A 229 -12.72 -20.67 -3.77
C GLY A 229 -13.67 -19.59 -3.27
N SER A 230 -13.98 -19.64 -1.99
CA SER A 230 -14.76 -18.65 -1.28
C SER A 230 -14.04 -18.20 0.00
N ALA A 231 -13.59 -16.96 -0.01
CA ALA A 231 -12.98 -16.34 1.17
C ALA A 231 -13.99 -16.25 2.33
N LEU A 232 -15.27 -16.07 2.03
CA LEU A 232 -16.33 -16.01 3.04
C LEU A 232 -16.52 -17.37 3.72
N CYS A 233 -16.60 -18.48 2.94
CA CYS A 233 -16.69 -19.82 3.48
C CYS A 233 -15.49 -20.15 4.38
N ALA A 234 -14.29 -19.76 4.00
CA ALA A 234 -13.10 -19.90 4.83
C ALA A 234 -13.19 -19.13 6.15
N LEU A 235 -13.71 -17.89 6.12
CA LEU A 235 -13.93 -17.09 7.33
C LEU A 235 -15.02 -17.66 8.23
N GLN A 236 -16.08 -18.22 7.66
CA GLN A 236 -17.19 -18.79 8.42
C GLN A 236 -16.93 -20.22 8.89
N GLY A 237 -15.94 -20.90 8.29
CA GLY A 237 -15.69 -22.33 8.52
C GLY A 237 -16.77 -23.23 7.92
N THR A 238 -17.42 -22.75 6.86
CA THR A 238 -18.42 -23.50 6.08
C THR A 238 -17.77 -24.01 4.80
N ASN A 239 -18.24 -25.16 4.28
CA ASN A 239 -17.77 -25.77 3.04
C ASN A 239 -16.22 -25.77 2.91
N ASP A 240 -15.57 -26.68 3.63
CA ASP A 240 -14.10 -26.75 3.77
C ASP A 240 -13.39 -26.81 2.42
N GLU A 241 -13.96 -27.45 1.41
CA GLU A 241 -13.34 -27.65 0.09
C GLU A 241 -13.09 -26.34 -0.66
N ILE A 242 -14.13 -25.50 -0.78
CA ILE A 242 -14.02 -24.18 -1.43
C ILE A 242 -13.57 -23.09 -0.46
N GLY A 243 -13.63 -23.34 0.84
CA GLY A 243 -13.18 -22.44 1.91
C GLY A 243 -11.71 -22.68 2.26
N ARG A 244 -11.47 -23.37 3.38
CA ARG A 244 -10.13 -23.56 3.95
C ARG A 244 -9.15 -24.22 2.98
N GLN A 245 -9.57 -25.31 2.30
CA GLN A 245 -8.70 -26.02 1.35
C GLN A 245 -8.29 -25.14 0.15
N ALA A 246 -9.21 -24.31 -0.34
CA ALA A 246 -8.91 -23.38 -1.42
C ALA A 246 -7.87 -22.30 -0.98
N ILE A 247 -7.94 -21.81 0.26
CA ILE A 247 -6.94 -20.89 0.81
C ILE A 247 -5.57 -21.57 0.91
N LEU A 248 -5.50 -22.80 1.38
CA LEU A 248 -4.23 -23.55 1.44
C LEU A 248 -3.65 -23.79 0.05
N LYS A 249 -4.48 -24.20 -0.93
CA LYS A 249 -4.07 -24.32 -2.34
C LYS A 249 -3.57 -22.99 -2.93
N LEU A 250 -4.20 -21.87 -2.57
CA LEU A 250 -3.72 -20.53 -2.98
C LEU A 250 -2.33 -20.28 -2.40
N MET A 251 -2.10 -20.55 -1.13
CA MET A 251 -0.80 -20.33 -0.51
C MET A 251 0.30 -21.23 -1.08
N ASP A 252 -0.04 -22.49 -1.41
CA ASP A 252 0.87 -23.40 -2.11
C ASP A 252 1.23 -22.87 -3.50
N ALA A 253 0.24 -22.38 -4.25
CA ALA A 253 0.46 -21.77 -5.56
C ALA A 253 1.32 -20.50 -5.48
N VAL A 254 1.12 -19.66 -4.45
CA VAL A 254 1.94 -18.47 -4.19
C VAL A 254 3.39 -18.87 -3.85
N ASP A 255 3.56 -19.91 -3.03
CA ASP A 255 4.89 -20.44 -2.68
C ASP A 255 5.66 -21.03 -3.88
N GLU A 256 4.94 -21.59 -4.87
CA GLU A 256 5.55 -22.26 -6.03
C GLU A 256 5.73 -21.34 -7.23
N TYR A 257 4.75 -20.49 -7.51
CA TYR A 257 4.73 -19.71 -8.73
C TYR A 257 5.44 -18.34 -8.62
N ILE A 258 5.40 -17.71 -7.44
CA ILE A 258 6.10 -16.44 -7.24
C ILE A 258 7.58 -16.73 -6.95
N PRO A 259 8.52 -16.26 -7.81
CA PRO A 259 9.94 -16.52 -7.61
C PRO A 259 10.49 -15.83 -6.37
N ASP A 260 11.56 -16.37 -5.79
CA ASP A 260 12.28 -15.68 -4.73
C ASP A 260 12.90 -14.38 -5.26
N PRO A 261 12.61 -13.25 -4.63
CA PRO A 261 13.07 -11.97 -5.12
C PRO A 261 14.57 -11.78 -4.92
N VAL A 262 15.25 -11.27 -5.96
CA VAL A 262 16.64 -10.87 -5.87
C VAL A 262 16.74 -9.57 -5.08
N ARG A 263 17.47 -9.61 -3.95
CA ARG A 263 17.65 -8.44 -3.08
C ARG A 263 18.98 -7.76 -3.35
N VAL A 264 18.94 -6.47 -3.66
CA VAL A 264 20.14 -5.67 -3.94
C VAL A 264 20.69 -5.11 -2.63
N LEU A 265 21.56 -5.86 -1.96
CA LEU A 265 22.12 -5.51 -0.65
C LEU A 265 23.39 -4.65 -0.76
N ASP A 266 24.12 -4.76 -1.87
CA ASP A 266 25.44 -4.13 -2.07
C ASP A 266 25.38 -2.64 -2.42
N LYS A 267 24.20 -2.15 -2.84
CA LYS A 267 23.97 -0.74 -3.14
C LYS A 267 23.77 0.08 -1.87
N PRO A 268 23.98 1.41 -1.93
CA PRO A 268 23.63 2.30 -0.83
C PRO A 268 22.15 2.17 -0.46
N PHE A 269 21.85 2.29 0.84
CA PHE A 269 20.49 2.24 1.34
C PHE A 269 19.57 3.27 0.65
N LEU A 270 18.37 2.84 0.28
CA LEU A 270 17.31 3.67 -0.27
C LEU A 270 15.93 3.10 0.09
N MET A 271 15.08 3.96 0.64
CA MET A 271 13.70 3.64 1.02
C MET A 271 12.75 4.78 0.64
N PRO A 272 11.83 4.60 -0.32
CA PRO A 272 10.73 5.54 -0.58
C PRO A 272 9.77 5.59 0.61
N ILE A 273 9.33 6.79 0.97
CA ILE A 273 8.37 7.00 2.06
C ILE A 273 6.96 6.75 1.54
N GLU A 274 6.27 5.82 2.18
CA GLU A 274 4.87 5.50 1.92
C GLU A 274 3.93 6.25 2.84
N ASP A 275 4.22 6.25 4.15
CA ASP A 275 3.43 6.96 5.14
C ASP A 275 4.31 7.51 6.28
N VAL A 276 3.77 8.47 7.03
CA VAL A 276 4.46 9.16 8.12
C VAL A 276 3.58 9.26 9.33
N PHE A 277 4.06 8.73 10.44
CA PHE A 277 3.38 8.74 11.73
C PHE A 277 4.17 9.51 12.77
N SER A 278 3.46 10.11 13.71
CA SER A 278 4.06 10.68 14.91
C SER A 278 3.72 9.79 16.10
N ILE A 279 4.75 9.30 16.78
CA ILE A 279 4.59 8.52 18.02
C ILE A 279 4.89 9.41 19.21
N GLN A 280 3.90 9.65 20.04
CA GLN A 280 4.06 10.51 21.22
C GLN A 280 5.20 10.01 22.12
N GLY A 281 6.14 10.88 22.43
CA GLY A 281 7.32 10.58 23.25
C GLY A 281 8.45 9.81 22.54
N ARG A 282 8.27 9.35 21.29
CA ARG A 282 9.31 8.65 20.52
C ARG A 282 9.82 9.44 19.32
N GLY A 283 8.95 10.18 18.63
CA GLY A 283 9.32 10.98 17.46
C GLY A 283 8.54 10.63 16.20
N THR A 284 9.10 10.96 15.06
CA THR A 284 8.50 10.73 13.74
C THR A 284 8.98 9.39 13.17
N VAL A 285 8.04 8.59 12.69
CA VAL A 285 8.27 7.31 12.02
C VAL A 285 7.89 7.45 10.57
N ALA A 286 8.81 7.15 9.67
CA ALA A 286 8.55 7.01 8.24
C ALA A 286 8.48 5.52 7.89
N THR A 287 7.43 5.11 7.20
CA THR A 287 7.26 3.72 6.74
C THR A 287 7.50 3.61 5.25
N GLY A 288 7.95 2.44 4.82
CA GLY A 288 8.17 2.12 3.43
C GLY A 288 8.88 0.78 3.26
N ARG A 289 8.96 0.34 2.01
CA ARG A 289 9.77 -0.81 1.62
C ARG A 289 11.20 -0.34 1.31
N ILE A 290 12.19 -1.02 1.84
CA ILE A 290 13.58 -0.79 1.47
C ILE A 290 13.79 -1.33 0.04
N GLU A 291 14.10 -0.45 -0.92
CA GLU A 291 14.36 -0.86 -2.31
C GLU A 291 15.73 -1.50 -2.46
N GLN A 292 16.76 -0.94 -1.82
CA GLN A 292 18.12 -1.41 -1.92
C GLN A 292 18.94 -1.11 -0.66
N GLY A 293 19.99 -1.87 -0.47
CA GLY A 293 20.94 -1.70 0.61
C GLY A 293 20.48 -2.20 1.96
N VAL A 294 21.17 -1.80 2.99
CA VAL A 294 20.94 -2.16 4.40
C VAL A 294 21.03 -0.89 5.23
N ILE A 295 20.20 -0.80 6.27
CA ILE A 295 20.19 0.28 7.26
C ILE A 295 20.30 -0.29 8.67
N LYS A 296 21.11 0.30 9.52
CA LYS A 296 21.27 -0.08 10.94
C LYS A 296 20.80 1.04 11.85
N VAL A 297 20.40 0.67 13.05
CA VAL A 297 20.12 1.64 14.09
C VAL A 297 21.38 2.44 14.41
N GLY A 298 21.26 3.77 14.48
CA GLY A 298 22.37 4.69 14.71
C GLY A 298 22.98 5.30 13.43
N GLU A 299 22.63 4.81 12.25
CA GLU A 299 23.13 5.36 10.99
C GLU A 299 22.49 6.70 10.63
N GLU A 300 23.28 7.56 10.00
CA GLU A 300 22.80 8.83 9.44
C GLU A 300 22.15 8.59 8.08
N VAL A 301 21.07 9.31 7.83
CA VAL A 301 20.31 9.28 6.58
C VAL A 301 19.98 10.70 6.09
N GLU A 302 19.75 10.82 4.80
CA GLU A 302 19.24 12.01 4.15
C GLU A 302 17.83 11.77 3.61
N ILE A 303 16.97 12.75 3.79
CA ILE A 303 15.61 12.76 3.24
C ILE A 303 15.57 13.76 2.08
N LEU A 304 15.16 13.27 0.92
CA LEU A 304 15.20 14.01 -0.35
C LEU A 304 13.85 13.99 -1.07
N GLY A 305 13.65 15.01 -1.89
CA GLY A 305 12.50 15.10 -2.82
C GLY A 305 11.40 16.02 -2.33
N LEU A 306 10.57 16.45 -3.27
CA LEU A 306 9.36 17.26 -3.08
C LEU A 306 9.57 18.63 -2.42
N LYS A 307 10.81 19.02 -2.18
CA LYS A 307 11.20 20.35 -1.67
C LYS A 307 12.45 20.82 -2.39
N ASP A 308 12.49 22.12 -2.70
CA ASP A 308 13.71 22.77 -3.15
C ASP A 308 14.61 23.02 -1.95
N GLY A 309 15.91 22.80 -2.11
CA GLY A 309 16.89 23.04 -1.06
C GLY A 309 17.77 21.84 -0.74
N PRO A 310 18.62 21.96 0.28
CA PRO A 310 19.51 20.87 0.68
C PRO A 310 18.71 19.70 1.31
N PRO A 311 19.22 18.47 1.20
CA PRO A 311 18.62 17.32 1.87
C PRO A 311 18.52 17.52 3.38
N MET A 312 17.44 17.03 3.97
CA MET A 312 17.31 17.00 5.42
C MET A 312 18.08 15.83 5.98
N LYS A 313 18.88 16.06 7.02
CA LYS A 313 19.66 15.01 7.68
C LYS A 313 18.96 14.52 8.94
N SER A 314 19.04 13.24 9.19
CA SER A 314 18.51 12.60 10.40
C SER A 314 19.34 11.37 10.77
N THR A 315 19.11 10.85 11.98
CA THR A 315 19.67 9.60 12.45
C THR A 315 18.55 8.61 12.71
N VAL A 316 18.69 7.39 12.24
CA VAL A 316 17.75 6.30 12.52
C VAL A 316 17.94 5.82 13.95
N THR A 317 16.95 6.01 14.80
CA THR A 317 17.02 5.61 16.22
C THR A 317 16.30 4.30 16.51
N GLY A 318 15.58 3.75 15.54
CA GLY A 318 14.93 2.45 15.62
C GLY A 318 14.47 1.97 14.26
N VAL A 319 14.46 0.66 14.08
CA VAL A 319 13.93 -0.03 12.91
C VAL A 319 12.87 -1.01 13.44
N GLU A 320 11.65 -0.91 12.94
CA GLU A 320 10.55 -1.77 13.34
C GLU A 320 9.90 -2.41 12.12
N MET A 321 9.55 -3.68 12.20
CA MET A 321 8.77 -4.42 11.19
C MET A 321 7.66 -5.19 11.92
N PHE A 322 6.38 -4.95 11.57
CA PHE A 322 5.21 -5.58 12.20
C PHE A 322 5.23 -5.52 13.75
N LYS A 323 5.61 -4.36 14.31
CA LYS A 323 5.75 -4.13 15.77
C LYS A 323 6.85 -4.95 16.44
N LYS A 324 7.75 -5.54 15.68
CA LYS A 324 8.98 -6.21 16.15
C LYS A 324 10.17 -5.29 15.91
N ILE A 325 11.05 -5.18 16.88
CA ILE A 325 12.28 -4.38 16.75
C ILE A 325 13.31 -5.19 15.96
N LEU A 326 13.97 -4.51 15.03
CA LEU A 326 15.07 -5.03 14.23
C LEU A 326 16.36 -4.28 14.56
N ASP A 327 17.49 -4.98 14.57
CA ASP A 327 18.83 -4.35 14.65
C ASP A 327 19.21 -3.67 13.32
N ASN A 328 18.72 -4.23 12.21
CA ASN A 328 18.91 -3.69 10.86
C ASN A 328 17.72 -4.01 9.95
N GLY A 329 17.48 -3.15 8.96
CA GLY A 329 16.58 -3.38 7.83
C GLY A 329 17.38 -3.62 6.57
N GLN A 330 16.90 -4.46 5.67
CA GLN A 330 17.55 -4.78 4.40
C GLN A 330 16.59 -4.67 3.22
N ALA A 331 17.14 -4.62 2.00
CA ALA A 331 16.34 -4.57 0.78
C ALA A 331 15.24 -5.65 0.78
N GLY A 332 14.01 -5.22 0.53
CA GLY A 332 12.81 -6.04 0.56
C GLY A 332 12.00 -5.96 1.86
N ASP A 333 12.56 -5.50 2.96
CA ASP A 333 11.84 -5.36 4.22
C ASP A 333 10.88 -4.17 4.17
N ASN A 334 9.64 -4.34 4.65
CA ASN A 334 8.69 -3.25 4.91
C ASN A 334 8.88 -2.79 6.36
N VAL A 335 9.49 -1.63 6.53
CA VAL A 335 9.91 -1.14 7.85
C VAL A 335 9.37 0.23 8.19
N GLY A 336 9.24 0.50 9.48
CA GLY A 336 9.13 1.83 10.05
C GLY A 336 10.48 2.27 10.60
N LEU A 337 11.00 3.39 10.10
CA LEU A 337 12.23 4.01 10.59
C LEU A 337 11.89 5.15 11.54
N LEU A 338 12.35 5.05 12.78
CA LEU A 338 12.23 6.12 13.77
C LEU A 338 13.35 7.13 13.54
N LEU A 339 12.98 8.36 13.19
CA LEU A 339 13.88 9.43 12.79
C LEU A 339 14.05 10.46 13.90
N ARG A 340 15.30 10.84 14.20
CA ARG A 340 15.61 11.84 15.23
C ARG A 340 15.48 13.26 14.69
N GLY A 341 14.87 14.15 15.48
CA GLY A 341 14.91 15.60 15.23
C GLY A 341 14.03 16.10 14.09
N LEU A 342 13.19 15.26 13.51
CA LEU A 342 12.25 15.62 12.46
C LEU A 342 10.82 15.63 12.99
N LYS A 343 10.04 16.60 12.55
CA LYS A 343 8.59 16.66 12.79
C LYS A 343 7.85 15.97 11.67
N ARG A 344 6.61 15.57 11.92
CA ARG A 344 5.77 14.94 10.90
C ARG A 344 5.57 15.83 9.67
N GLU A 345 5.49 17.16 9.87
CA GLU A 345 5.30 18.15 8.79
C GLU A 345 6.55 18.33 7.91
N ASP A 346 7.72 17.91 8.39
CA ASP A 346 8.97 18.04 7.64
C ASP A 346 9.06 17.01 6.52
N ILE A 347 8.46 15.85 6.70
CA ILE A 347 8.52 14.72 5.78
C ILE A 347 7.11 14.32 5.32
N GLN A 348 7.03 13.81 4.09
CA GLN A 348 5.78 13.38 3.49
C GLN A 348 5.98 12.21 2.55
N ARG A 349 4.88 11.52 2.23
CA ARG A 349 4.85 10.48 1.19
C ARG A 349 5.43 11.02 -0.12
N GLY A 350 6.19 10.19 -0.81
CA GLY A 350 6.85 10.54 -2.07
C GLY A 350 8.28 11.05 -1.92
N MET A 351 8.71 11.41 -0.70
CA MET A 351 10.12 11.62 -0.39
C MET A 351 10.85 10.29 -0.28
N VAL A 352 12.16 10.33 -0.33
CA VAL A 352 13.03 9.15 -0.22
C VAL A 352 14.01 9.34 0.92
N ILE A 353 14.21 8.30 1.71
CA ILE A 353 15.28 8.22 2.70
C ILE A 353 16.42 7.45 2.08
N ALA A 354 17.61 8.02 2.07
CA ALA A 354 18.79 7.44 1.45
C ALA A 354 20.04 7.61 2.31
N LYS A 355 21.08 6.83 2.01
CA LYS A 355 22.40 7.02 2.59
C LYS A 355 22.92 8.40 2.18
N PRO A 356 23.55 9.18 3.09
CA PRO A 356 24.05 10.51 2.78
C PRO A 356 24.94 10.54 1.52
N GLY A 357 24.60 11.46 0.60
CA GLY A 357 25.32 11.66 -0.65
C GLY A 357 25.13 10.59 -1.74
N SER A 358 24.31 9.58 -1.51
CA SER A 358 24.12 8.48 -2.46
C SER A 358 23.05 8.76 -3.52
N CYS A 359 22.14 9.69 -3.27
CA CYS A 359 21.02 9.99 -4.15
C CYS A 359 20.96 11.49 -4.48
N LYS A 360 20.48 11.83 -5.67
CA LYS A 360 20.28 13.21 -6.11
C LYS A 360 18.85 13.39 -6.60
N THR A 361 18.37 14.62 -6.47
CA THR A 361 17.04 15.00 -6.96
C THR A 361 17.15 15.76 -8.27
N TYR A 362 16.19 15.55 -9.16
CA TYR A 362 16.12 16.16 -10.47
C TYR A 362 14.71 16.66 -10.74
N LYS A 363 14.60 17.78 -11.48
CA LYS A 363 13.34 18.27 -12.02
C LYS A 363 13.17 17.90 -13.49
N LYS A 364 14.29 17.74 -14.21
CA LYS A 364 14.29 17.49 -15.66
C LYS A 364 14.95 16.16 -15.98
N PHE A 365 14.32 15.38 -16.86
CA PHE A 365 14.83 14.10 -17.30
C PHE A 365 14.30 13.75 -18.69
N GLU A 366 15.00 12.90 -19.38
CA GLU A 366 14.59 12.27 -20.64
C GLU A 366 14.10 10.86 -20.35
N ALA A 367 13.04 10.45 -21.02
CA ALA A 367 12.51 9.11 -20.87
C ALA A 367 11.84 8.65 -22.17
N GLU A 368 11.85 7.35 -22.37
CA GLU A 368 11.02 6.67 -23.36
C GLU A 368 9.66 6.35 -22.75
N ILE A 369 8.58 6.75 -23.42
CA ILE A 369 7.21 6.48 -23.01
C ILE A 369 6.44 5.74 -24.08
N TYR A 370 5.57 4.84 -23.64
CA TYR A 370 4.50 4.26 -24.42
C TYR A 370 3.17 4.90 -24.02
N VAL A 371 2.43 5.39 -24.99
CA VAL A 371 1.11 6.01 -24.79
C VAL A 371 0.03 4.98 -25.00
N LEU A 372 -0.73 4.67 -23.95
CA LEU A 372 -1.77 3.65 -23.97
C LEU A 372 -2.89 4.00 -24.96
N THR A 373 -3.34 3.01 -25.70
CA THR A 373 -4.49 3.10 -26.60
C THR A 373 -5.81 3.16 -25.81
N LYS A 374 -6.89 3.51 -26.50
CA LYS A 374 -8.24 3.49 -25.92
C LYS A 374 -8.62 2.07 -25.44
N ASP A 375 -8.26 1.04 -26.19
CA ASP A 375 -8.60 -0.35 -25.89
C ASP A 375 -7.83 -0.86 -24.65
N GLU A 376 -6.65 -0.31 -24.41
CA GLU A 376 -5.87 -0.52 -23.17
C GLU A 376 -6.36 0.32 -21.99
N GLY A 377 -7.44 1.08 -22.14
CA GLY A 377 -7.98 1.99 -21.11
C GLY A 377 -7.34 3.36 -21.08
N GLY A 378 -6.46 3.68 -22.04
CA GLY A 378 -5.71 4.92 -22.13
C GLY A 378 -6.47 6.06 -22.80
N ARG A 379 -5.75 6.85 -23.62
CA ARG A 379 -6.28 8.02 -24.35
C ARG A 379 -6.93 7.61 -25.66
N HIS A 380 -7.81 8.49 -26.14
CA HIS A 380 -8.39 8.41 -27.50
C HIS A 380 -7.97 9.61 -28.37
N THR A 381 -7.23 10.57 -27.79
CA THR A 381 -6.77 11.78 -28.49
C THR A 381 -5.27 11.91 -28.36
N ALA A 382 -4.64 12.49 -29.40
CA ALA A 382 -3.23 12.88 -29.38
C ALA A 382 -2.95 13.96 -28.34
N PHE A 383 -1.70 14.10 -27.93
CA PHE A 383 -1.22 15.27 -27.17
C PHE A 383 -0.06 15.94 -27.89
N LEU A 384 0.12 17.22 -27.55
CA LEU A 384 1.15 18.08 -28.08
C LEU A 384 2.20 18.39 -27.02
N SER A 385 3.29 19.05 -27.42
CA SER A 385 4.25 19.60 -26.46
C SER A 385 3.56 20.52 -25.46
N ASN A 386 4.08 20.60 -24.24
CA ASN A 386 3.47 21.25 -23.06
C ASN A 386 2.27 20.52 -22.44
N TYR A 387 1.98 19.30 -22.82
CA TYR A 387 1.04 18.45 -22.11
C TYR A 387 1.45 18.26 -20.65
N ARG A 388 0.50 18.28 -19.72
CA ARG A 388 0.75 18.26 -18.27
C ARG A 388 0.03 17.12 -17.56
N PRO A 389 0.54 15.88 -17.67
CA PRO A 389 0.02 14.74 -16.90
C PRO A 389 0.56 14.72 -15.46
N GLN A 390 0.01 13.80 -14.66
CA GLN A 390 0.58 13.42 -13.37
C GLN A 390 1.57 12.28 -13.57
N PHE A 391 2.73 12.40 -12.97
CA PHE A 391 3.80 11.39 -12.95
C PHE A 391 3.75 10.63 -11.64
N TYR A 392 3.69 9.32 -11.73
CA TYR A 392 3.76 8.41 -10.60
C TYR A 392 5.14 7.78 -10.59
N LEU A 393 5.98 8.25 -9.69
CA LEU A 393 7.39 7.88 -9.55
C LEU A 393 7.60 7.29 -8.16
N ARG A 394 7.81 5.97 -8.02
CA ARG A 394 7.81 5.27 -6.73
C ARG A 394 6.52 5.58 -5.95
N THR A 395 6.65 6.24 -4.80
CA THR A 395 5.52 6.67 -3.95
C THR A 395 5.07 8.11 -4.20
N ALA A 396 5.78 8.85 -5.07
CA ALA A 396 5.48 10.24 -5.41
C ALA A 396 4.48 10.36 -6.56
N ASP A 397 3.56 11.33 -6.46
CA ASP A 397 2.66 11.74 -7.53
C ASP A 397 2.86 13.25 -7.78
N ILE A 398 3.38 13.59 -8.95
CA ILE A 398 3.81 14.94 -9.26
C ILE A 398 3.33 15.33 -10.65
N THR A 399 2.86 16.57 -10.80
CA THR A 399 2.57 17.12 -12.11
C THR A 399 3.87 17.51 -12.80
N GLY A 400 3.97 17.25 -14.09
CA GLY A 400 5.09 17.66 -14.91
C GLY A 400 4.63 18.06 -16.29
N ARG A 401 5.54 18.63 -17.07
CA ARG A 401 5.36 19.06 -18.45
C ARG A 401 6.13 18.12 -19.38
N VAL A 402 5.54 17.81 -20.51
CA VAL A 402 6.16 17.05 -21.60
C VAL A 402 6.70 18.01 -22.66
N GLU A 403 7.97 17.91 -22.98
CA GLU A 403 8.62 18.59 -24.10
C GLU A 403 8.96 17.57 -25.17
N LEU A 404 8.23 17.60 -26.29
CA LEU A 404 8.47 16.72 -27.42
C LEU A 404 9.67 17.21 -28.23
N PRO A 405 10.43 16.30 -28.88
CA PRO A 405 11.44 16.66 -29.86
C PRO A 405 10.85 17.53 -30.98
N GLU A 406 11.64 18.43 -31.57
CA GLU A 406 11.18 19.34 -32.63
C GLU A 406 10.58 18.64 -33.84
N GLU A 407 11.03 17.41 -34.11
CA GLU A 407 10.56 16.59 -35.22
C GLU A 407 9.17 15.98 -34.96
N VAL A 408 8.76 15.86 -33.67
CA VAL A 408 7.51 15.24 -33.25
C VAL A 408 6.48 16.31 -32.90
N LYS A 409 5.56 16.58 -33.83
CA LYS A 409 4.51 17.58 -33.63
C LYS A 409 3.44 17.13 -32.64
N MET A 410 3.10 15.85 -32.65
CA MET A 410 2.08 15.27 -31.77
C MET A 410 2.39 13.80 -31.52
N VAL A 411 1.86 13.26 -30.44
CA VAL A 411 1.97 11.83 -30.07
C VAL A 411 0.56 11.25 -30.02
N MET A 412 0.38 10.13 -30.74
CA MET A 412 -0.89 9.42 -30.80
C MET A 412 -0.95 8.31 -29.74
N PRO A 413 -2.16 7.89 -29.31
CA PRO A 413 -2.32 6.65 -28.57
C PRO A 413 -1.73 5.47 -29.34
N GLY A 414 -0.91 4.64 -28.68
CA GLY A 414 -0.18 3.52 -29.28
C GLY A 414 1.27 3.85 -29.68
N ASP A 415 1.67 5.13 -29.65
CA ASP A 415 3.02 5.51 -30.01
C ASP A 415 4.03 5.27 -28.86
N ASN A 416 5.26 4.93 -29.27
CA ASN A 416 6.46 5.05 -28.44
C ASN A 416 7.19 6.33 -28.80
N VAL A 417 7.54 7.14 -27.79
CA VAL A 417 8.27 8.38 -28.01
C VAL A 417 9.29 8.63 -26.90
N THR A 418 10.46 9.09 -27.27
CA THR A 418 11.43 9.65 -26.33
C THR A 418 11.18 11.13 -26.22
N ALA A 419 10.94 11.62 -24.99
CA ALA A 419 10.65 13.01 -24.72
C ALA A 419 11.39 13.49 -23.47
N VAL A 420 11.48 14.81 -23.34
CA VAL A 420 12.01 15.46 -22.15
C VAL A 420 10.85 15.86 -21.24
N PHE A 421 11.02 15.61 -19.97
CA PHE A 421 10.01 15.84 -18.94
C PHE A 421 10.54 16.81 -17.91
N GLU A 422 9.71 17.77 -17.51
CA GLU A 422 10.02 18.74 -16.47
C GLU A 422 8.95 18.70 -15.37
N LEU A 423 9.37 18.28 -14.18
CA LEU A 423 8.51 18.19 -13.01
C LEU A 423 8.42 19.53 -12.27
N ILE A 424 7.28 19.80 -11.65
CA ILE A 424 7.10 21.03 -10.83
C ILE A 424 7.93 21.01 -9.55
N MET A 425 8.31 19.83 -9.06
CA MET A 425 9.11 19.62 -7.85
C MET A 425 10.24 18.62 -8.12
N PRO A 426 11.39 18.76 -7.44
CA PRO A 426 12.49 17.79 -7.61
C PRO A 426 12.15 16.46 -6.96
N VAL A 427 12.51 15.36 -7.63
CA VAL A 427 12.39 14.00 -7.11
C VAL A 427 13.69 13.23 -7.27
N PRO A 428 13.95 12.26 -6.40
CA PRO A 428 15.03 11.32 -6.60
C PRO A 428 14.75 10.43 -7.82
N LEU A 429 15.61 10.52 -8.83
CA LEU A 429 15.50 9.77 -10.08
C LEU A 429 16.76 8.97 -10.36
N GLU A 430 16.56 7.78 -10.91
CA GLU A 430 17.61 6.89 -11.38
C GLU A 430 17.34 6.47 -12.83
N ILE A 431 18.41 6.25 -13.60
CA ILE A 431 18.30 5.69 -14.97
C ILE A 431 17.72 4.28 -14.88
N GLY A 432 16.77 3.95 -15.74
CA GLY A 432 16.05 2.69 -15.72
C GLY A 432 14.81 2.67 -14.80
N GLN A 433 14.57 3.74 -14.06
CA GLN A 433 13.39 3.85 -13.19
C GLN A 433 12.11 3.93 -14.03
N ARG A 434 11.13 3.08 -13.72
CA ARG A 434 9.83 3.08 -14.36
C ARG A 434 8.91 4.11 -13.72
N PHE A 435 7.97 4.63 -14.51
CA PHE A 435 6.92 5.52 -14.04
C PHE A 435 5.66 5.39 -14.86
N ALA A 436 4.53 5.82 -14.29
CA ALA A 436 3.26 5.89 -14.98
C ALA A 436 2.82 7.34 -15.19
N LEU A 437 2.16 7.60 -16.30
CA LEU A 437 1.52 8.86 -16.62
C LEU A 437 0.01 8.73 -16.43
N ARG A 438 -0.60 9.67 -15.72
CA ARG A 438 -2.04 9.68 -15.48
C ARG A 438 -2.68 11.02 -15.80
N GLU A 439 -3.91 10.96 -16.27
CA GLU A 439 -4.77 12.11 -16.56
C GLU A 439 -6.21 11.77 -16.25
N GLY A 440 -6.93 12.66 -15.55
CA GLY A 440 -8.36 12.51 -15.29
C GLY A 440 -8.74 11.18 -14.59
N GLY A 441 -7.86 10.68 -13.72
CA GLY A 441 -8.09 9.42 -13.00
C GLY A 441 -7.73 8.15 -13.81
N ARG A 442 -7.22 8.27 -15.04
CA ARG A 442 -6.84 7.15 -15.92
C ARG A 442 -5.34 7.10 -16.13
N THR A 443 -4.79 5.91 -16.30
CA THR A 443 -3.42 5.73 -16.77
C THR A 443 -3.39 5.94 -18.27
N VAL A 444 -2.55 6.88 -18.74
CA VAL A 444 -2.46 7.26 -20.16
C VAL A 444 -1.15 6.87 -20.79
N GLY A 445 -0.18 6.46 -20.01
CA GLY A 445 1.11 6.00 -20.53
C GLY A 445 1.98 5.43 -19.43
N ALA A 446 3.05 4.79 -19.85
CA ALA A 446 4.12 4.29 -18.99
C ALA A 446 5.46 4.63 -19.62
N GLY A 447 6.47 4.84 -18.79
CA GLY A 447 7.79 5.18 -19.29
C GLY A 447 8.93 4.66 -18.42
N VAL A 448 10.13 4.77 -18.99
CA VAL A 448 11.39 4.44 -18.33
C VAL A 448 12.35 5.61 -18.46
N VAL A 449 12.95 6.04 -17.38
CA VAL A 449 13.94 7.14 -17.37
C VAL A 449 15.19 6.68 -18.11
N SER A 450 15.52 7.36 -19.20
CA SER A 450 16.72 7.09 -20.02
C SER A 450 17.90 7.95 -19.57
N LYS A 451 17.64 9.20 -19.16
CA LYS A 451 18.67 10.15 -18.76
C LYS A 451 18.14 11.17 -17.76
N VAL A 452 18.92 11.50 -16.74
CA VAL A 452 18.62 12.59 -15.81
C VAL A 452 19.34 13.86 -16.23
N MET A 453 18.70 15.01 -16.07
CA MET A 453 19.22 16.33 -16.47
C MET A 453 19.30 17.26 -15.25
N THR A 454 20.36 18.02 -15.15
CA THR A 454 20.58 19.02 -14.08
C THR A 454 19.91 20.34 -14.42
#